data_682f1343da96ee35eaf40bfbdfb8ad91
#
_entry.id   682f1343da96ee35eaf40bfbdfb8ad91
#
_cell.length_a   1.000
_cell.length_b   1.000
_cell.length_c   1.000
_cell.angle_alpha   90.00
_cell.angle_beta   90.00
_cell.angle_gamma   90.00
#
_symmetry.space_group_name_H-M   'P 1'
#
loop_
_entity.id
_entity.type
_entity.pdbx_description
1 polymer ?
#
loop_
_entity_poly.entity_id
_entity_poly.type
_entity_poly.pdbx_seq_one_letter_code
_entity_poly.pdbx_strand_id
1 'polypeptide(L)'
;MDDIVIILILILLNGVFSMSEIALISARKSRLASDAKNGSRGARAALKLAEEPDRFLSTIQIGITLIGILTGLYSGAALAEDVGRMLQNWGMAPRTAHNVGQTAIVAVVTYLSIVAGELVPKRIGLAVANPVARAIARPMHLLSVIAMPAVWLLSASTSLIVKIIGLKSDSSGVTEDEIKSLIKDGTDAGEVRKVEQNIMERALVLGDLRV
;
A
#
# COMPACT_ATOMS: atom_id res chain seq x y z
N MET A 1 3.97 25.01 19.12
CA MET A 1 5.12 24.06 18.96
C MET A 1 4.62 22.63 18.89
N ASP A 2 3.65 22.28 19.70
CA ASP A 2 3.08 20.90 19.77
C ASP A 2 2.46 20.44 18.44
N ASP A 3 1.79 21.34 17.74
CA ASP A 3 1.13 21.04 16.45
C ASP A 3 2.11 20.64 15.33
N ILE A 4 3.26 21.32 15.25
CA ILE A 4 4.31 20.98 14.28
C ILE A 4 4.86 19.58 14.57
N VAL A 5 5.08 19.26 15.85
CA VAL A 5 5.57 17.96 16.27
C VAL A 5 4.55 16.86 15.91
N ILE A 6 3.25 17.13 16.15
CA ILE A 6 2.16 16.20 15.79
C ILE A 6 2.15 15.97 14.28
N ILE A 7 2.21 17.02 13.46
CA ILE A 7 2.22 16.91 12.00
C ILE A 7 3.45 16.11 11.53
N LEU A 8 4.64 16.35 12.08
CA LEU A 8 5.82 15.59 11.73
C LEU A 8 5.71 14.11 12.11
N ILE A 9 5.16 13.80 13.28
CA ILE A 9 4.89 12.42 13.70
C ILE A 9 3.91 11.75 12.75
N LEU A 10 2.84 12.45 12.36
CA LEU A 10 1.84 11.92 11.41
C LEU A 10 2.45 11.67 10.04
N ILE A 11 3.29 12.58 9.53
CA ILE A 11 4.00 12.39 8.25
C ILE A 11 4.96 11.19 8.32
N LEU A 12 5.72 11.05 9.40
CA LEU A 12 6.61 9.90 9.59
C LEU A 12 5.84 8.59 9.70
N LEU A 13 4.73 8.59 10.44
CA LEU A 13 3.85 7.42 10.56
C LEU A 13 3.26 7.03 9.21
N ASN A 14 2.80 8.01 8.41
CA ASN A 14 2.37 7.78 7.03
C ASN A 14 3.48 7.13 6.19
N GLY A 15 4.72 7.60 6.36
CA GLY A 15 5.89 7.03 5.70
C GLY A 15 6.14 5.57 6.07
N VAL A 16 5.95 5.20 7.33
CA VAL A 16 6.05 3.79 7.77
C VAL A 16 4.98 2.94 7.09
N PHE A 17 3.74 3.41 7.01
CA PHE A 17 2.66 2.69 6.33
C PHE A 17 2.95 2.53 4.83
N SER A 18 3.31 3.62 4.15
CA SER A 18 3.63 3.62 2.71
C SER A 18 4.83 2.73 2.37
N MET A 19 5.86 2.74 3.22
CA MET A 19 7.02 1.84 3.09
C MET A 19 6.61 0.38 3.30
N SER A 20 5.72 0.12 4.28
CA SER A 20 5.22 -1.21 4.61
C SER A 20 4.44 -1.83 3.47
N GLU A 21 3.55 -1.04 2.85
CA GLU A 21 2.75 -1.43 1.70
C GLU A 21 3.63 -1.99 0.58
N ILE A 22 4.56 -1.15 0.11
CA ILE A 22 5.38 -1.49 -1.05
C ILE A 22 6.40 -2.59 -0.73
N ALA A 23 6.94 -2.60 0.50
CA ALA A 23 7.89 -3.61 0.90
C ALA A 23 7.27 -5.00 0.94
N LEU A 24 6.04 -5.16 1.42
CA LEU A 24 5.39 -6.48 1.47
C LEU A 24 5.01 -6.97 0.08
N ILE A 25 4.50 -6.08 -0.80
CA ILE A 25 4.15 -6.43 -2.19
C ILE A 25 5.40 -6.83 -2.99
N SER A 26 6.52 -6.11 -2.78
CA SER A 26 7.76 -6.31 -3.53
C SER A 26 8.69 -7.37 -2.93
N ALA A 27 8.38 -7.89 -1.75
CA ALA A 27 9.20 -8.89 -1.09
C ALA A 27 9.16 -10.23 -1.84
N ARG A 28 10.31 -10.83 -2.04
CA ARG A 28 10.42 -12.15 -2.68
C ARG A 28 9.93 -13.23 -1.73
N LYS A 29 8.77 -13.84 -2.03
CA LYS A 29 8.17 -14.92 -1.21
C LYS A 29 9.12 -16.07 -0.97
N SER A 30 9.92 -16.48 -1.98
CA SER A 30 10.93 -17.53 -1.85
C SER A 30 11.99 -17.23 -0.79
N ARG A 31 12.47 -15.97 -0.72
CA ARG A 31 13.44 -15.53 0.29
C ARG A 31 12.82 -15.45 1.68
N LEU A 32 11.60 -14.94 1.79
CA LEU A 32 10.87 -14.94 3.07
C LEU A 32 10.62 -16.37 3.57
N ALA A 33 10.30 -17.31 2.67
CA ALA A 33 10.12 -18.73 3.02
C ALA A 33 11.42 -19.37 3.53
N SER A 34 12.57 -19.09 2.89
CA SER A 34 13.88 -19.54 3.35
C SER A 34 14.22 -18.97 4.73
N ASP A 35 14.04 -17.67 4.93
CA ASP A 35 14.29 -17.01 6.21
C ASP A 35 13.36 -17.52 7.33
N ALA A 36 12.11 -17.86 7.01
CA ALA A 36 11.15 -18.44 7.95
C ALA A 36 11.54 -19.85 8.39
N LYS A 37 12.07 -20.69 7.46
CA LYS A 37 12.64 -22.02 7.76
C LYS A 37 13.86 -21.90 8.68
N ASN A 38 14.67 -20.85 8.50
CA ASN A 38 15.84 -20.54 9.34
C ASN A 38 15.47 -19.91 10.70
N GLY A 39 14.18 -19.93 11.10
CA GLY A 39 13.73 -19.50 12.41
C GLY A 39 13.32 -18.02 12.52
N SER A 40 13.35 -17.24 11.44
CA SER A 40 12.93 -15.83 11.46
C SER A 40 11.43 -15.71 11.70
N ARG A 41 11.07 -15.23 12.90
CA ARG A 41 9.66 -14.98 13.26
C ARG A 41 9.04 -13.83 12.42
N GLY A 42 9.84 -12.82 12.05
CA GLY A 42 9.42 -11.72 11.18
C GLY A 42 9.11 -12.18 9.75
N ALA A 43 9.96 -13.07 9.19
CA ALA A 43 9.73 -13.64 7.87
C ALA A 43 8.46 -14.51 7.82
N ARG A 44 8.21 -15.29 8.89
CA ARG A 44 6.98 -16.08 9.02
C ARG A 44 5.73 -15.21 9.08
N ALA A 45 5.78 -14.10 9.83
CA ALA A 45 4.69 -13.12 9.87
C ALA A 45 4.49 -12.43 8.51
N ALA A 46 5.58 -12.06 7.82
CA ALA A 46 5.51 -11.44 6.49
C ALA A 46 4.90 -12.38 5.44
N LEU A 47 5.26 -13.67 5.46
CA LEU A 47 4.63 -14.68 4.60
C LEU A 47 3.12 -14.76 4.82
N LYS A 48 2.69 -14.83 6.08
CA LYS A 48 1.27 -14.89 6.41
C LYS A 48 0.49 -13.66 5.91
N LEU A 49 1.08 -12.47 6.00
CA LEU A 49 0.47 -11.25 5.44
C LEU A 49 0.46 -11.27 3.91
N ALA A 50 1.49 -11.86 3.28
CA ALA A 50 1.57 -11.99 1.82
C ALA A 50 0.64 -13.09 1.25
N GLU A 51 0.09 -13.97 2.08
CA GLU A 51 -0.94 -14.94 1.72
C GLU A 51 -2.35 -14.32 1.68
N GLU A 52 -2.59 -13.29 2.51
CA GLU A 52 -3.85 -12.53 2.55
C GLU A 52 -3.62 -11.05 2.17
N PRO A 53 -3.18 -10.74 0.93
CA PRO A 53 -2.76 -9.41 0.53
C PRO A 53 -3.89 -8.38 0.63
N ASP A 54 -5.11 -8.73 0.25
CA ASP A 54 -6.25 -7.82 0.22
C ASP A 54 -6.58 -7.27 1.61
N ARG A 55 -6.53 -8.13 2.61
CA ARG A 55 -6.77 -7.73 4.00
C ARG A 55 -5.69 -6.79 4.53
N PHE A 56 -4.43 -7.10 4.22
CA PHE A 56 -3.30 -6.28 4.59
C PHE A 56 -3.34 -4.91 3.91
N LEU A 57 -3.57 -4.88 2.59
CA LEU A 57 -3.66 -3.65 1.81
C LEU A 57 -4.82 -2.76 2.29
N SER A 58 -6.00 -3.34 2.53
CA SER A 58 -7.13 -2.60 3.09
C SER A 58 -6.81 -1.98 4.44
N THR A 59 -6.11 -2.72 5.32
CA THR A 59 -5.70 -2.20 6.63
C THR A 59 -4.75 -1.01 6.50
N ILE A 60 -3.75 -1.11 5.64
CA ILE A 60 -2.80 -0.03 5.39
C ILE A 60 -3.50 1.17 4.79
N GLN A 61 -4.38 0.97 3.82
CA GLN A 61 -5.11 2.05 3.17
C GLN A 61 -5.98 2.83 4.16
N ILE A 62 -6.64 2.14 5.10
CA ILE A 62 -7.37 2.80 6.20
C ILE A 62 -6.42 3.65 7.03
N GLY A 63 -5.25 3.11 7.38
CA GLY A 63 -4.23 3.82 8.16
C GLY A 63 -3.73 5.07 7.46
N ILE A 64 -3.33 4.96 6.19
CA ILE A 64 -2.84 6.09 5.37
C ILE A 64 -3.91 7.16 5.25
N THR A 65 -5.16 6.78 4.95
CA THR A 65 -6.28 7.70 4.82
C THR A 65 -6.57 8.43 6.13
N LEU A 66 -6.62 7.70 7.25
CA LEU A 66 -6.85 8.30 8.58
C LEU A 66 -5.74 9.28 8.96
N ILE A 67 -4.47 8.91 8.75
CA ILE A 67 -3.33 9.77 9.01
C ILE A 67 -3.39 11.01 8.12
N GLY A 68 -3.73 10.87 6.83
CA GLY A 68 -3.89 11.98 5.90
C GLY A 68 -4.96 12.97 6.36
N ILE A 69 -6.12 12.50 6.79
CA ILE A 69 -7.21 13.32 7.33
C ILE A 69 -6.75 14.06 8.60
N LEU A 70 -6.10 13.34 9.53
CA LEU A 70 -5.58 13.95 10.75
C LEU A 70 -4.51 15.01 10.44
N THR A 71 -3.58 14.74 9.53
CA THR A 71 -2.57 15.70 9.09
C THR A 71 -3.20 16.96 8.52
N GLY A 72 -4.22 16.81 7.66
CA GLY A 72 -4.96 17.94 7.10
C GLY A 72 -5.69 18.76 8.15
N LEU A 73 -6.34 18.09 9.12
CA LEU A 73 -7.06 18.74 10.21
C LEU A 73 -6.12 19.56 11.11
N TYR A 74 -5.01 18.97 11.54
CA TYR A 74 -4.04 19.66 12.41
C TYR A 74 -3.31 20.78 11.66
N SER A 75 -2.93 20.60 10.39
CA SER A 75 -2.21 21.63 9.64
C SER A 75 -3.06 22.87 9.37
N GLY A 76 -4.34 22.68 9.04
CA GLY A 76 -5.27 23.77 8.70
C GLY A 76 -5.66 24.64 9.90
N ALA A 77 -5.81 24.05 11.09
CA ALA A 77 -6.29 24.76 12.28
C ALA A 77 -5.17 25.54 12.99
N ALA A 78 -4.00 24.91 13.19
CA ALA A 78 -2.97 25.43 14.08
C ALA A 78 -1.98 26.37 13.39
N LEU A 79 -1.47 25.99 12.21
CA LEU A 79 -0.38 26.74 11.56
C LEU A 79 -0.88 27.91 10.69
N ALA A 80 -2.12 27.84 10.18
CA ALA A 80 -2.67 28.88 9.32
C ALA A 80 -2.85 30.22 10.07
N GLU A 81 -3.16 30.17 11.37
CA GLU A 81 -3.32 31.36 12.19
C GLU A 81 -2.00 32.08 12.43
N ASP A 82 -0.93 31.36 12.71
CA ASP A 82 0.40 31.92 12.94
C ASP A 82 0.96 32.61 11.69
N VAL A 83 0.84 31.94 10.53
CA VAL A 83 1.26 32.52 9.24
C VAL A 83 0.36 33.68 8.85
N GLY A 84 -0.94 33.58 9.09
CA GLY A 84 -1.88 34.68 8.87
C GLY A 84 -1.52 35.94 9.70
N ARG A 85 -1.17 35.78 10.97
CA ARG A 85 -0.70 36.89 11.84
C ARG A 85 0.60 37.50 11.31
N MET A 86 1.55 36.69 10.86
CA MET A 86 2.79 37.17 10.27
C MET A 86 2.55 38.01 9.01
N LEU A 87 1.65 37.58 8.13
CA LEU A 87 1.28 38.31 6.92
C LEU A 87 0.52 39.62 7.22
N GLN A 88 -0.29 39.66 8.28
CA GLN A 88 -0.94 40.87 8.74
C GLN A 88 0.10 41.91 9.24
N ASN A 89 1.13 41.47 9.95
CA ASN A 89 2.22 42.33 10.38
C ASN A 89 3.02 42.95 9.22
N TRP A 90 2.98 42.30 8.03
CA TRP A 90 3.55 42.84 6.79
C TRP A 90 2.61 43.78 6.02
N GLY A 91 1.44 44.11 6.60
CA GLY A 91 0.50 45.06 6.04
C GLY A 91 -0.63 44.46 5.19
N MET A 92 -0.80 43.14 5.18
CA MET A 92 -1.93 42.50 4.49
C MET A 92 -3.25 42.70 5.26
N ALA A 93 -4.35 42.87 4.52
CA ALA A 93 -5.67 42.89 5.11
C ALA A 93 -5.97 41.55 5.83
N PRO A 94 -6.60 41.56 7.04
CA PRO A 94 -6.75 40.37 7.88
C PRO A 94 -7.37 39.17 7.18
N ARG A 95 -8.41 39.38 6.38
CA ARG A 95 -9.10 38.31 5.63
C ARG A 95 -8.21 37.71 4.54
N THR A 96 -7.45 38.53 3.83
CA THR A 96 -6.53 38.08 2.78
C THR A 96 -5.35 37.35 3.40
N ALA A 97 -4.79 37.87 4.47
CA ALA A 97 -3.67 37.26 5.21
C ALA A 97 -4.03 35.87 5.74
N HIS A 98 -5.24 35.69 6.27
CA HIS A 98 -5.72 34.40 6.75
C HIS A 98 -5.84 33.37 5.59
N ASN A 99 -6.49 33.75 4.49
CA ASN A 99 -6.68 32.85 3.35
C ASN A 99 -5.35 32.47 2.68
N VAL A 100 -4.44 33.44 2.51
CA VAL A 100 -3.11 33.17 1.93
C VAL A 100 -2.28 32.31 2.87
N GLY A 101 -2.30 32.59 4.18
CA GLY A 101 -1.62 31.79 5.19
C GLY A 101 -2.11 30.34 5.19
N GLN A 102 -3.42 30.14 5.19
CA GLN A 102 -4.03 28.81 5.15
C GLN A 102 -3.62 28.05 3.88
N THR A 103 -3.75 28.68 2.70
CA THR A 103 -3.37 28.05 1.43
C THR A 103 -1.90 27.69 1.38
N ALA A 104 -1.02 28.58 1.84
CA ALA A 104 0.42 28.33 1.88
C ALA A 104 0.79 27.16 2.80
N ILE A 105 0.23 27.12 4.01
CA ILE A 105 0.47 26.01 4.96
C ILE A 105 -0.03 24.69 4.40
N VAL A 106 -1.26 24.66 3.86
CA VAL A 106 -1.79 23.43 3.25
C VAL A 106 -0.87 22.94 2.11
N ALA A 107 -0.41 23.85 1.24
CA ALA A 107 0.50 23.50 0.15
C ALA A 107 1.83 22.92 0.66
N VAL A 108 2.45 23.56 1.66
CA VAL A 108 3.73 23.10 2.23
C VAL A 108 3.57 21.75 2.93
N VAL A 109 2.54 21.60 3.78
CA VAL A 109 2.31 20.35 4.50
C VAL A 109 1.96 19.22 3.54
N THR A 110 1.15 19.49 2.50
CA THR A 110 0.84 18.52 1.45
C THR A 110 2.11 18.08 0.73
N TYR A 111 2.97 19.01 0.33
CA TYR A 111 4.25 18.70 -0.31
C TYR A 111 5.14 17.81 0.58
N LEU A 112 5.29 18.19 1.85
CA LEU A 112 6.09 17.40 2.81
C LEU A 112 5.48 16.01 3.05
N SER A 113 4.15 15.94 3.16
CA SER A 113 3.43 14.66 3.32
C SER A 113 3.63 13.74 2.13
N ILE A 114 3.57 14.26 0.91
CA ILE A 114 3.80 13.45 -0.30
C ILE A 114 5.27 13.02 -0.37
N VAL A 115 6.21 13.92 -0.20
CA VAL A 115 7.64 13.59 -0.37
C VAL A 115 8.14 12.72 0.77
N ALA A 116 8.00 13.16 2.03
CA ALA A 116 8.55 12.47 3.19
C ALA A 116 7.65 11.38 3.74
N GLY A 117 6.31 11.52 3.58
CA GLY A 117 5.31 10.56 4.06
C GLY A 117 4.95 9.48 3.04
N GLU A 118 5.34 9.61 1.76
CA GLU A 118 4.94 8.63 0.74
C GLU A 118 6.06 8.30 -0.24
N LEU A 119 6.57 9.25 -1.05
CA LEU A 119 7.48 8.95 -2.16
C LEU A 119 8.82 8.39 -1.70
N VAL A 120 9.46 9.05 -0.73
CA VAL A 120 10.76 8.61 -0.21
C VAL A 120 10.65 7.27 0.51
N PRO A 121 9.68 7.05 1.43
CA PRO A 121 9.46 5.76 2.08
C PRO A 121 9.17 4.63 1.09
N LYS A 122 8.34 4.86 0.06
CA LYS A 122 8.08 3.85 -0.98
C LYS A 122 9.34 3.46 -1.74
N ARG A 123 10.20 4.42 -2.08
CA ARG A 123 11.50 4.11 -2.71
C ARG A 123 12.42 3.28 -1.83
N ILE A 124 12.45 3.59 -0.52
CA ILE A 124 13.21 2.79 0.45
C ILE A 124 12.62 1.38 0.55
N GLY A 125 11.28 1.27 0.66
CA GLY A 125 10.58 -0.01 0.70
C GLY A 125 10.87 -0.90 -0.51
N LEU A 126 10.95 -0.33 -1.71
CA LEU A 126 11.34 -1.04 -2.93
C LEU A 126 12.80 -1.52 -2.87
N ALA A 127 13.71 -0.63 -2.47
CA ALA A 127 15.15 -0.93 -2.49
C ALA A 127 15.54 -2.05 -1.51
N VAL A 128 14.88 -2.10 -0.34
CA VAL A 128 15.18 -3.07 0.73
C VAL A 128 13.93 -3.84 1.20
N ALA A 129 13.13 -4.33 0.24
CA ALA A 129 11.82 -4.92 0.49
C ALA A 129 11.83 -6.05 1.53
N ASN A 130 12.71 -7.05 1.41
CA ASN A 130 12.72 -8.20 2.33
C ASN A 130 13.09 -7.85 3.79
N PRO A 131 14.14 -7.06 4.09
CA PRO A 131 14.43 -6.60 5.45
C PRO A 131 13.28 -5.81 6.06
N VAL A 132 12.71 -4.87 5.30
CA VAL A 132 11.58 -4.03 5.76
C VAL A 132 10.35 -4.90 6.02
N ALA A 133 9.94 -5.76 5.09
CA ALA A 133 8.81 -6.66 5.27
C ALA A 133 8.93 -7.51 6.55
N ARG A 134 10.13 -8.07 6.85
CA ARG A 134 10.37 -8.82 8.08
C ARG A 134 10.25 -7.99 9.36
N ALA A 135 10.74 -6.74 9.32
CA ALA A 135 10.71 -5.86 10.48
C ALA A 135 9.29 -5.41 10.83
N ILE A 136 8.50 -5.04 9.80
CA ILE A 136 7.17 -4.46 9.97
C ILE A 136 6.04 -5.48 10.09
N ALA A 137 6.26 -6.72 9.66
CA ALA A 137 5.18 -7.72 9.56
C ALA A 137 4.43 -7.95 10.87
N ARG A 138 5.13 -7.95 12.01
CA ARG A 138 4.49 -8.16 13.31
C ARG A 138 3.60 -7.02 13.74
N PRO A 139 4.08 -5.75 13.80
CA PRO A 139 3.21 -4.63 14.13
C PRO A 139 2.06 -4.48 13.14
N MET A 140 2.30 -4.73 11.85
CA MET A 140 1.24 -4.67 10.83
C MET A 140 0.20 -5.78 11.01
N HIS A 141 0.60 -6.99 11.39
CA HIS A 141 -0.35 -8.05 11.71
C HIS A 141 -1.25 -7.68 12.89
N LEU A 142 -0.66 -7.12 13.96
CA LEU A 142 -1.45 -6.64 15.10
C LEU A 142 -2.45 -5.55 14.67
N LEU A 143 -1.99 -4.59 13.88
CA LEU A 143 -2.84 -3.52 13.35
C LEU A 143 -3.97 -4.07 12.46
N SER A 144 -3.69 -5.08 11.63
CA SER A 144 -4.69 -5.75 10.79
C SER A 144 -5.78 -6.45 11.62
N VAL A 145 -5.43 -6.99 12.78
CA VAL A 145 -6.42 -7.58 13.71
C VAL A 145 -7.30 -6.48 14.33
N ILE A 146 -6.72 -5.37 14.76
CA ILE A 146 -7.46 -4.24 15.32
C ILE A 146 -8.38 -3.58 14.29
N ALA A 147 -7.89 -3.43 13.05
CA ALA A 147 -8.63 -2.83 11.94
C ALA A 147 -9.70 -3.76 11.34
N MET A 148 -9.74 -5.05 11.74
CA MET A 148 -10.66 -6.05 11.16
C MET A 148 -12.11 -5.60 11.04
N PRO A 149 -12.76 -5.00 12.07
CA PRO A 149 -14.14 -4.57 11.93
C PRO A 149 -14.33 -3.49 10.88
N ALA A 150 -13.38 -2.55 10.77
CA ALA A 150 -13.41 -1.51 9.74
C ALA A 150 -13.17 -2.08 8.34
N VAL A 151 -12.19 -2.99 8.19
CA VAL A 151 -11.93 -3.71 6.93
C VAL A 151 -13.16 -4.50 6.49
N TRP A 152 -13.83 -5.21 7.41
CA TRP A 152 -15.05 -5.96 7.09
C TRP A 152 -16.16 -5.04 6.59
N LEU A 153 -16.39 -3.89 7.26
CA LEU A 153 -17.40 -2.93 6.85
C LEU A 153 -17.13 -2.38 5.44
N LEU A 154 -15.88 -2.00 5.16
CA LEU A 154 -15.48 -1.49 3.85
C LEU A 154 -15.60 -2.56 2.76
N SER A 155 -15.17 -3.79 3.03
CA SER A 155 -15.29 -4.91 2.10
C SER A 155 -16.75 -5.24 1.79
N ALA A 156 -17.62 -5.23 2.80
CA ALA A 156 -19.06 -5.44 2.61
C ALA A 156 -19.68 -4.32 1.76
N SER A 157 -19.31 -3.07 2.02
CA SER A 157 -19.77 -1.91 1.24
C SER A 157 -19.30 -1.96 -0.22
N THR A 158 -18.03 -2.30 -0.43
CA THR A 158 -17.45 -2.45 -1.77
C THR A 158 -18.12 -3.59 -2.54
N SER A 159 -18.32 -4.75 -1.90
CA SER A 159 -19.01 -5.90 -2.51
C SER A 159 -20.45 -5.57 -2.90
N LEU A 160 -21.14 -4.77 -2.06
CA LEU A 160 -22.48 -4.31 -2.37
C LEU A 160 -22.50 -3.42 -3.62
N ILE A 161 -21.58 -2.47 -3.71
CA ILE A 161 -21.46 -1.55 -4.86
C ILE A 161 -21.11 -2.34 -6.13
N VAL A 162 -20.14 -3.24 -6.08
CA VAL A 162 -19.74 -4.09 -7.20
C VAL A 162 -20.91 -4.94 -7.69
N LYS A 163 -21.72 -5.50 -6.76
CA LYS A 163 -22.93 -6.25 -7.09
C LYS A 163 -24.00 -5.39 -7.75
N ILE A 164 -24.19 -4.14 -7.32
CA ILE A 164 -25.15 -3.20 -7.93
C ILE A 164 -24.72 -2.83 -9.36
N ILE A 165 -23.41 -2.64 -9.61
CA ILE A 165 -22.86 -2.35 -10.94
C ILE A 165 -22.96 -3.59 -11.88
N GLY A 166 -23.25 -4.77 -11.34
CA GLY A 166 -23.39 -6.00 -12.12
C GLY A 166 -22.07 -6.65 -12.54
N LEU A 167 -20.95 -6.20 -11.96
CA LEU A 167 -19.67 -6.87 -12.15
C LEU A 167 -19.73 -8.21 -11.40
N LYS A 168 -19.81 -9.31 -12.16
CA LYS A 168 -19.55 -10.62 -11.60
C LYS A 168 -18.08 -10.67 -11.23
N SER A 169 -17.79 -10.90 -9.97
CA SER A 169 -16.47 -11.34 -9.56
C SER A 169 -16.27 -12.71 -10.18
N ASP A 170 -15.70 -12.75 -11.37
CA ASP A 170 -15.17 -14.00 -11.90
C ASP A 170 -14.07 -14.43 -10.95
N SER A 171 -14.42 -15.34 -10.05
CA SER A 171 -13.46 -16.24 -9.44
C SER A 171 -12.99 -17.17 -10.57
N SER A 172 -12.34 -16.57 -11.54
CA SER A 172 -11.81 -17.26 -12.68
C SER A 172 -10.73 -18.22 -12.19
N GLY A 173 -11.06 -19.49 -12.21
CA GLY A 173 -10.04 -20.49 -12.32
C GLY A 173 -9.08 -20.06 -13.44
N VAL A 174 -7.79 -20.33 -13.24
CA VAL A 174 -6.75 -20.00 -14.21
C VAL A 174 -7.24 -20.43 -15.60
N THR A 175 -7.35 -19.47 -16.52
CA THR A 175 -7.79 -19.77 -17.88
C THR A 175 -6.68 -20.47 -18.66
N GLU A 176 -7.05 -21.25 -19.67
CA GLU A 176 -6.07 -21.93 -20.53
C GLU A 176 -5.09 -20.94 -21.18
N ASP A 177 -5.57 -19.76 -21.58
CA ASP A 177 -4.75 -18.69 -22.14
C ASP A 177 -3.75 -18.13 -21.13
N GLU A 178 -4.14 -18.07 -19.86
CA GLU A 178 -3.24 -17.64 -18.78
C GLU A 178 -2.14 -18.69 -18.51
N ILE A 179 -2.48 -19.98 -18.56
CA ILE A 179 -1.50 -21.08 -18.47
C ILE A 179 -0.52 -21.01 -19.64
N LYS A 180 -1.01 -20.79 -20.87
CA LYS A 180 -0.16 -20.65 -22.06
C LYS A 180 0.79 -19.44 -21.94
N SER A 181 0.28 -18.31 -21.42
CA SER A 181 1.10 -17.12 -21.16
C SER A 181 2.21 -17.40 -20.15
N LEU A 182 1.90 -18.05 -19.03
CA LEU A 182 2.88 -18.42 -18.01
C LEU A 182 3.97 -19.37 -18.52
N ILE A 183 3.60 -20.33 -19.38
CA ILE A 183 4.56 -21.25 -20.02
C ILE A 183 5.48 -20.47 -20.94
N LYS A 184 4.97 -19.52 -21.72
CA LYS A 184 5.75 -18.67 -22.62
C LYS A 184 6.71 -17.77 -21.83
N ASP A 185 6.22 -17.10 -20.78
CA ASP A 185 7.04 -16.27 -19.90
C ASP A 185 8.18 -17.08 -19.25
N GLY A 186 7.91 -18.32 -18.82
CA GLY A 186 8.91 -19.26 -18.32
C GLY A 186 9.96 -19.63 -19.36
N THR A 187 9.57 -19.72 -20.64
CA THR A 187 10.48 -20.01 -21.75
C THR A 187 11.35 -18.79 -22.07
N ASP A 188 10.77 -17.61 -22.09
CA ASP A 188 11.48 -16.35 -22.34
C ASP A 188 12.46 -16.03 -21.21
N ALA A 189 12.13 -16.44 -19.97
CA ALA A 189 13.02 -16.35 -18.80
C ALA A 189 14.13 -17.43 -18.78
N GLY A 190 14.07 -18.43 -19.68
CA GLY A 190 15.06 -19.53 -19.75
C GLY A 190 14.86 -20.64 -18.72
N GLU A 191 13.78 -20.61 -17.95
CA GLU A 191 13.44 -21.63 -16.93
C GLU A 191 12.76 -22.86 -17.56
N VAL A 192 12.08 -22.69 -18.71
CA VAL A 192 11.40 -23.73 -19.49
C VAL A 192 12.07 -23.84 -20.86
N ARG A 193 12.40 -25.05 -21.30
CA ARG A 193 12.97 -25.27 -22.63
C ARG A 193 11.90 -25.22 -23.71
N LYS A 194 12.22 -24.77 -24.91
CA LYS A 194 11.27 -24.73 -26.05
C LYS A 194 10.60 -26.08 -26.33
N VAL A 195 11.30 -27.19 -26.09
CA VAL A 195 10.74 -28.54 -26.25
C VAL A 195 9.68 -28.82 -25.19
N GLU A 196 9.93 -28.42 -23.94
CA GLU A 196 8.99 -28.57 -22.83
C GLU A 196 7.76 -27.69 -23.02
N GLN A 197 7.93 -26.46 -23.50
CA GLN A 197 6.81 -25.57 -23.89
C GLN A 197 5.90 -26.25 -24.91
N ASN A 198 6.46 -26.78 -26.00
CA ASN A 198 5.69 -27.45 -27.05
C ASN A 198 4.92 -28.67 -26.52
N ILE A 199 5.49 -29.41 -25.58
CA ILE A 199 4.83 -30.57 -24.94
C ILE A 199 3.65 -30.09 -24.09
N MET A 200 3.85 -29.05 -23.26
CA MET A 200 2.81 -28.49 -22.40
C MET A 200 1.66 -27.89 -23.21
N GLU A 201 1.96 -27.12 -24.26
CA GLU A 201 0.93 -26.55 -25.15
C GLU A 201 0.10 -27.66 -25.88
N ARG A 202 0.76 -28.71 -26.32
CA ARG A 202 0.03 -29.87 -26.93
C ARG A 202 -0.79 -30.64 -25.92
N ALA A 203 -0.35 -30.76 -24.69
CA ALA A 203 -1.10 -31.41 -23.61
C ALA A 203 -2.37 -30.62 -23.25
N LEU A 204 -2.34 -29.29 -23.30
CA LEU A 204 -3.54 -28.46 -23.10
C LEU A 204 -4.56 -28.68 -24.22
N VAL A 205 -4.10 -28.70 -25.49
CA VAL A 205 -4.97 -28.96 -26.65
C VAL A 205 -5.61 -30.38 -26.60
N LEU A 206 -4.90 -31.38 -26.06
CA LEU A 206 -5.44 -32.74 -25.87
C LEU A 206 -6.59 -32.78 -24.85
N GLY A 207 -6.59 -31.89 -23.86
CA GLY A 207 -7.67 -31.77 -22.88
C GLY A 207 -8.99 -31.28 -23.49
N ASP A 208 -8.95 -30.53 -24.58
CA ASP A 208 -10.12 -30.02 -25.31
C ASP A 208 -10.75 -31.03 -26.29
N LEU A 209 -10.03 -32.09 -26.62
CA LEU A 209 -10.55 -33.17 -27.45
C LEU A 209 -11.49 -34.05 -26.61
N ARG A 210 -12.78 -33.69 -26.61
CA ARG A 210 -13.81 -34.59 -26.10
C ARG A 210 -13.92 -35.82 -27.05
N VAL A 211 -13.71 -36.98 -26.45
CA VAL A 211 -14.05 -38.29 -27.07
C VAL A 211 -15.56 -38.42 -27.16
#